data_10c965ba3ef26ae274db2f9c15913d87
#
_entry.id   10c965ba3ef26ae274db2f9c15913d87
#
_cell.length_a   1.000
_cell.length_b   1.000
_cell.length_c   1.000
_cell.angle_alpha   90.00
_cell.angle_beta   90.00
_cell.angle_gamma   90.00
#
_symmetry.space_group_name_H-M   'P 1'
#
loop_
_entity.id
_entity.type
_entity.pdbx_description
1 polymer ?
#
loop_
_entity_poly.entity_id
_entity_poly.type
_entity_poly.pdbx_seq_one_letter_code
_entity_poly.pdbx_strand_id
1 'polypeptide(L)'
;MAEKQASHRESSPVHTEGAGPLAPAALTQVPAPAPAPTSPGPARSALASPATAPPATTPVLAAHATAGLARRPATPAGPTRPVTPRSTPRPQAKPGLAEIISEQERIFIRRQPESSRLAAQARDALAGGVTSSWQISRPQPVWLSHGSGSKLYDVDGNEYVDMHGGYGVSLAGHAHPAIVAAVQHQVARGTHFAQPTPDALAVARELSRRFGLPQWRFANSGTEATMDAVHLMRSITGRDLIIKVEGCYHGHHDSVQVSVYPDPLEIGPADHPASVPASTGIPRVLTDLTVIVGFNDLAAVDRVLAEHPGQVAGMILEPIMMNAGIILPDPGYLAGLKDLLHAHRALLCYDEVKTGLTAGPSGAVGVTGVTPDIICLAKAIGGGISVAAIGGAWNVMRHVAEGGYEMVGTFNGNPLAMAATRAMLTEVATDEAYRRIEALRRRAVDGVTLAIAEHGLAASVVSVGAKGCIVFNPQPVRDFRGFLTIDDSYSHAHWLFQHNGGVFLPPWGKSEQWLISVQHDQADIDRFNRNVMTFASRLA
;
A
#
# COMPACT_ATOMS: atom_id res chain seq x y z
N MET A 1 4.25 -30.78 63.52
CA MET A 1 5.36 -31.61 64.03
C MET A 1 6.57 -31.26 63.21
N ALA A 2 7.47 -30.65 63.88
CA ALA A 2 8.94 -30.68 63.93
C ALA A 2 9.60 -30.13 62.66
N GLU A 3 10.17 -29.01 62.73
CA GLU A 3 11.39 -28.44 63.35
C GLU A 3 12.64 -28.59 62.52
N LYS A 4 13.16 -27.41 62.13
CA LYS A 4 14.47 -26.80 62.40
C LYS A 4 15.70 -27.49 61.74
N GLN A 5 16.51 -26.76 61.02
CA GLN A 5 17.66 -26.04 61.61
C GLN A 5 18.38 -25.16 60.54
N ALA A 6 18.76 -24.00 61.01
CA ALA A 6 19.63 -23.03 60.38
C ALA A 6 21.11 -23.39 60.62
N SER A 7 22.04 -22.99 59.72
CA SER A 7 23.43 -22.73 60.11
C SER A 7 24.01 -21.53 59.35
N HIS A 8 24.46 -20.57 60.14
CA HIS A 8 25.29 -19.41 59.81
C HIS A 8 26.67 -19.83 59.30
N ARG A 9 27.26 -19.07 58.37
CA ARG A 9 28.71 -18.78 58.37
C ARG A 9 28.95 -17.37 57.78
N GLU A 10 29.48 -16.62 58.56
CA GLU A 10 30.40 -15.52 58.77
C GLU A 10 31.04 -14.87 57.50
N SER A 11 31.02 -13.58 57.58
CA SER A 11 31.69 -12.56 56.79
C SER A 11 33.19 -12.46 57.12
N SER A 12 34.04 -12.19 56.15
CA SER A 12 35.34 -11.56 56.35
C SER A 12 35.62 -10.56 55.22
N PRO A 13 36.28 -9.42 55.53
CA PRO A 13 36.36 -8.27 54.68
C PRO A 13 37.59 -8.33 53.77
N VAL A 14 37.45 -7.82 52.53
CA VAL A 14 38.59 -7.58 51.61
C VAL A 14 38.83 -6.08 51.49
N HIS A 15 40.07 -5.74 51.70
CA HIS A 15 40.67 -4.40 51.73
C HIS A 15 40.41 -3.58 50.46
N THR A 16 40.05 -2.29 50.66
CA THR A 16 40.11 -1.24 49.65
C THR A 16 41.52 -0.65 49.62
N GLU A 17 42.21 -0.86 48.48
CA GLU A 17 43.38 0.00 48.14
C GLU A 17 42.94 1.10 47.16
N GLY A 18 43.26 2.32 47.49
CA GLY A 18 42.94 3.53 46.79
C GLY A 18 43.79 3.70 45.54
N ALA A 19 43.13 4.03 44.44
CA ALA A 19 43.78 4.57 43.25
C ALA A 19 43.52 6.09 43.17
N GLY A 20 44.62 6.87 43.20
CA GLY A 20 44.61 8.32 43.11
C GLY A 20 44.21 8.84 41.70
N PRO A 21 43.96 10.16 41.57
CA PRO A 21 43.41 10.73 40.34
C PRO A 21 44.43 10.76 39.22
N LEU A 22 44.02 10.26 38.04
CA LEU A 22 44.77 10.39 36.79
C LEU A 22 44.68 11.83 36.26
N ALA A 23 45.84 12.39 35.95
CA ALA A 23 46.01 13.72 35.36
C ALA A 23 45.46 13.79 33.91
N PRO A 24 45.00 14.96 33.43
CA PRO A 24 44.46 15.09 32.10
C PRO A 24 45.55 14.99 31.02
N ALA A 25 45.32 14.14 30.03
CA ALA A 25 46.16 14.00 28.86
C ALA A 25 46.13 15.26 27.99
N ALA A 26 47.32 15.77 27.64
CA ALA A 26 47.49 16.92 26.79
C ALA A 26 46.99 16.68 25.35
N LEU A 27 46.14 17.60 24.87
CA LEU A 27 45.71 17.66 23.47
C LEU A 27 46.87 18.07 22.58
N THR A 28 47.40 17.16 21.79
CA THR A 28 48.34 17.43 20.71
C THR A 28 47.57 18.02 19.53
N GLN A 29 47.84 19.28 19.17
CA GLN A 29 47.30 19.92 17.97
C GLN A 29 47.84 19.23 16.72
N VAL A 30 46.93 18.79 15.86
CA VAL A 30 47.25 18.33 14.49
C VAL A 30 47.35 19.60 13.60
N PRO A 31 48.43 19.79 12.81
CA PRO A 31 48.54 20.94 11.91
C PRO A 31 47.56 20.83 10.74
N ALA A 32 47.00 21.97 10.32
CA ALA A 32 46.09 22.12 9.20
C ALA A 32 46.74 21.66 7.89
N PRO A 33 45.98 21.00 6.98
CA PRO A 33 46.50 20.62 5.67
C PRO A 33 46.73 21.84 4.77
N ALA A 34 47.80 21.80 4.00
CA ALA A 34 48.19 22.82 3.03
C ALA A 34 47.15 22.94 1.88
N PRO A 35 46.98 24.13 1.26
CA PRO A 35 46.04 24.30 0.17
C PRO A 35 46.47 23.54 -1.09
N ALA A 36 45.49 22.87 -1.74
CA ALA A 36 45.68 22.14 -2.98
C ALA A 36 46.03 23.10 -4.16
N PRO A 37 46.85 22.66 -5.13
CA PRO A 37 47.19 23.48 -6.29
C PRO A 37 46.00 23.69 -7.22
N THR A 38 45.83 24.91 -7.70
CA THR A 38 44.82 25.30 -8.69
C THR A 38 45.12 24.67 -10.04
N SER A 39 44.17 23.88 -10.52
CA SER A 39 44.19 23.33 -11.88
C SER A 39 43.76 24.37 -12.90
N PRO A 40 44.36 24.42 -14.10
CA PRO A 40 43.95 25.35 -15.16
C PRO A 40 42.61 24.89 -15.79
N GLY A 41 41.73 25.85 -16.06
CA GLY A 41 40.41 25.62 -16.66
C GLY A 41 40.49 25.06 -18.08
N PRO A 42 39.50 24.27 -18.50
CA PRO A 42 39.47 23.73 -19.83
C PRO A 42 39.08 24.77 -20.88
N ALA A 43 39.82 24.74 -21.98
CA ALA A 43 39.58 25.54 -23.20
C ALA A 43 38.20 25.23 -23.80
N ARG A 44 37.51 26.29 -24.23
CA ARG A 44 36.26 26.19 -25.03
C ARG A 44 36.55 25.52 -26.37
N SER A 45 36.05 24.33 -26.56
CA SER A 45 35.89 23.71 -27.88
C SER A 45 34.48 23.92 -28.35
N ALA A 46 34.33 24.63 -29.47
CA ALA A 46 33.06 24.76 -30.19
C ALA A 46 32.78 23.43 -30.91
N LEU A 47 31.73 22.77 -30.53
CA LEU A 47 31.18 21.63 -31.29
C LEU A 47 29.76 21.94 -31.74
N ALA A 48 29.59 21.72 -33.06
CA ALA A 48 28.40 21.96 -33.84
C ALA A 48 27.17 21.24 -33.29
N SER A 49 26.01 21.87 -33.42
CA SER A 49 24.68 21.30 -33.18
C SER A 49 24.43 20.11 -34.12
N PRO A 50 23.95 18.98 -33.62
CA PRO A 50 23.31 17.99 -34.48
C PRO A 50 21.80 18.25 -34.58
N ALA A 51 21.29 17.98 -35.77
CA ALA A 51 19.92 18.15 -36.23
C ALA A 51 18.90 17.45 -35.32
N THR A 52 17.75 18.10 -35.20
CA THR A 52 16.53 17.63 -34.53
C THR A 52 16.04 16.29 -35.08
N ALA A 53 16.06 15.26 -34.25
CA ALA A 53 15.26 14.04 -34.45
C ALA A 53 13.90 14.20 -33.70
N PRO A 54 12.79 13.69 -34.22
CA PRO A 54 11.50 13.81 -33.58
C PRO A 54 11.44 12.98 -32.30
N PRO A 55 10.65 13.41 -31.29
CA PRO A 55 10.60 12.75 -30.00
C PRO A 55 9.97 11.35 -30.11
N ALA A 56 10.68 10.37 -29.59
CA ALA A 56 10.15 9.02 -29.37
C ALA A 56 9.09 9.10 -28.25
N THR A 57 7.87 8.73 -28.59
CA THR A 57 6.77 8.59 -27.63
C THR A 57 7.00 7.34 -26.78
N THR A 58 7.31 7.54 -25.51
CA THR A 58 7.34 6.49 -24.48
C THR A 58 5.92 6.12 -24.09
N PRO A 59 5.58 4.83 -23.94
CA PRO A 59 4.24 4.44 -23.51
C PRO A 59 4.05 4.75 -22.03
N VAL A 60 3.05 5.58 -21.77
CA VAL A 60 2.48 5.85 -20.44
C VAL A 60 1.83 4.57 -19.94
N LEU A 61 2.09 4.19 -18.69
CA LEU A 61 1.28 3.23 -17.92
C LEU A 61 -0.11 3.83 -17.66
N ALA A 62 -0.90 3.91 -18.72
CA ALA A 62 -2.34 4.12 -18.65
C ALA A 62 -3.00 2.79 -19.00
N ALA A 63 -4.11 2.50 -18.37
CA ALA A 63 -4.97 1.38 -18.70
C ALA A 63 -5.00 1.14 -20.22
N HIS A 64 -4.55 -0.04 -20.65
CA HIS A 64 -4.33 -0.39 -22.03
C HIS A 64 -5.60 -0.26 -22.87
N ALA A 65 -5.60 0.69 -23.79
CA ALA A 65 -6.42 0.62 -24.97
C ALA A 65 -5.54 -0.02 -26.06
N THR A 66 -5.92 -1.19 -26.50
CA THR A 66 -5.26 -2.01 -27.53
C THR A 66 -5.14 -1.27 -28.83
N ALA A 67 -3.90 -1.10 -29.34
CA ALA A 67 -3.62 -0.82 -30.75
C ALA A 67 -2.90 -2.04 -31.34
N GLY A 68 -3.56 -2.68 -32.29
CA GLY A 68 -3.07 -3.89 -32.95
C GLY A 68 -1.84 -3.66 -33.79
N LEU A 69 -0.87 -4.56 -33.68
CA LEU A 69 0.27 -4.71 -34.57
C LEU A 69 -0.09 -5.67 -35.69
N ALA A 70 -0.12 -5.14 -36.91
CA ALA A 70 -0.32 -5.89 -38.15
C ALA A 70 0.87 -6.84 -38.41
N ARG A 71 0.61 -8.13 -38.44
CA ARG A 71 1.53 -9.15 -38.96
C ARG A 71 1.25 -9.42 -40.47
N ARG A 72 2.31 -9.58 -41.25
CA ARG A 72 2.30 -9.98 -42.65
C ARG A 72 1.67 -11.35 -42.85
N PRO A 73 1.00 -11.60 -43.97
CA PRO A 73 0.22 -12.81 -44.18
C PRO A 73 1.08 -14.03 -44.57
N ALA A 74 0.77 -15.15 -43.96
CA ALA A 74 1.19 -16.49 -44.43
C ALA A 74 0.04 -17.13 -45.22
N THR A 75 0.36 -17.86 -46.25
CA THR A 75 -0.49 -18.48 -47.30
C THR A 75 -1.42 -19.58 -46.73
N PRO A 76 -2.59 -19.86 -47.35
CA PRO A 76 -3.71 -20.53 -46.72
C PRO A 76 -3.67 -22.06 -46.84
N ALA A 77 -4.06 -22.73 -45.75
CA ALA A 77 -4.52 -24.12 -45.75
C ALA A 77 -6.05 -24.14 -45.63
N GLY A 78 -6.71 -25.06 -46.32
CA GLY A 78 -8.12 -25.12 -46.61
C GLY A 78 -9.13 -25.21 -45.46
N PRO A 79 -10.44 -25.20 -45.73
CA PRO A 79 -11.47 -24.74 -44.80
C PRO A 79 -11.92 -25.83 -43.84
N THR A 80 -11.66 -25.62 -42.53
CA THR A 80 -12.43 -26.25 -41.45
C THR A 80 -13.42 -25.23 -40.91
N ARG A 81 -14.69 -25.61 -40.80
CA ARG A 81 -15.79 -24.81 -40.26
C ARG A 81 -15.43 -24.26 -38.88
N PRO A 82 -15.54 -22.95 -38.64
CA PRO A 82 -15.33 -22.40 -37.30
C PRO A 82 -16.54 -22.70 -36.42
N VAL A 83 -16.25 -23.35 -35.27
CA VAL A 83 -17.15 -23.32 -34.11
C VAL A 83 -16.93 -21.94 -33.48
N THR A 84 -17.89 -21.05 -33.64
CA THR A 84 -17.90 -19.74 -32.97
C THR A 84 -17.98 -19.96 -31.46
N PRO A 85 -17.01 -19.47 -30.67
CA PRO A 85 -17.20 -19.35 -29.24
C PRO A 85 -18.35 -18.35 -29.00
N ARG A 86 -19.33 -18.71 -28.19
CA ARG A 86 -20.33 -17.78 -27.71
C ARG A 86 -19.58 -16.69 -26.93
N SER A 87 -19.38 -15.52 -27.56
CA SER A 87 -18.97 -14.32 -26.85
C SER A 87 -20.05 -14.00 -25.82
N THR A 88 -19.70 -14.10 -24.54
CA THR A 88 -20.49 -13.46 -23.48
C THR A 88 -20.56 -11.96 -23.81
N PRO A 89 -21.75 -11.37 -23.87
CA PRO A 89 -21.86 -9.96 -24.19
C PRO A 89 -21.16 -9.16 -23.09
N ARG A 90 -20.14 -8.39 -23.47
CA ARG A 90 -19.59 -7.31 -22.63
C ARG A 90 -20.76 -6.39 -22.28
N PRO A 91 -20.98 -6.01 -21.01
CA PRO A 91 -22.02 -5.05 -20.67
C PRO A 91 -21.77 -3.79 -21.50
N GLN A 92 -22.64 -3.49 -22.43
CA GLN A 92 -22.55 -2.24 -23.20
C GLN A 92 -22.89 -1.09 -22.23
N ALA A 93 -22.03 -0.07 -22.17
CA ALA A 93 -22.31 1.16 -21.47
C ALA A 93 -23.70 1.66 -21.91
N LYS A 94 -24.55 2.01 -20.93
CA LYS A 94 -25.88 2.54 -21.23
C LYS A 94 -25.76 3.78 -22.11
N PRO A 95 -26.64 3.99 -23.10
CA PRO A 95 -26.71 5.25 -23.85
C PRO A 95 -26.79 6.41 -22.85
N GLY A 96 -25.87 7.37 -22.92
CA GLY A 96 -25.82 8.50 -22.00
C GLY A 96 -24.66 8.49 -21.00
N LEU A 97 -24.07 7.34 -20.63
CA LEU A 97 -22.94 7.32 -19.70
C LEU A 97 -21.71 8.08 -20.24
N ALA A 98 -21.36 7.88 -21.52
CA ALA A 98 -20.25 8.59 -22.17
C ALA A 98 -20.53 10.12 -22.24
N GLU A 99 -21.77 10.52 -22.47
CA GLU A 99 -22.18 11.92 -22.48
C GLU A 99 -22.09 12.54 -21.07
N ILE A 100 -22.54 11.81 -20.06
CA ILE A 100 -22.42 12.18 -18.65
C ILE A 100 -20.95 12.38 -18.27
N ILE A 101 -20.06 11.44 -18.61
CA ILE A 101 -18.63 11.54 -18.37
C ILE A 101 -18.07 12.81 -19.04
N SER A 102 -18.36 13.02 -20.32
CA SER A 102 -17.88 14.20 -21.06
C SER A 102 -18.37 15.52 -20.47
N GLU A 103 -19.60 15.57 -19.97
CA GLU A 103 -20.13 16.73 -19.24
C GLU A 103 -19.35 17.00 -17.95
N GLN A 104 -19.14 15.96 -17.14
CA GLN A 104 -18.47 16.06 -15.86
C GLN A 104 -16.97 16.38 -16.00
N GLU A 105 -16.29 15.85 -17.01
CA GLU A 105 -14.89 16.21 -17.33
C GLU A 105 -14.76 17.68 -17.71
N ARG A 106 -15.71 18.23 -18.47
CA ARG A 106 -15.73 19.67 -18.77
C ARG A 106 -15.93 20.54 -17.52
N ILE A 107 -16.76 20.11 -16.57
CA ILE A 107 -16.95 20.79 -15.28
C ILE A 107 -15.65 20.74 -14.49
N PHE A 108 -15.03 19.56 -14.39
CA PHE A 108 -13.76 19.33 -13.70
C PHE A 108 -12.65 20.29 -14.21
N ILE A 109 -12.42 20.33 -15.52
CA ILE A 109 -11.37 21.18 -16.14
C ILE A 109 -11.65 22.68 -15.87
N ARG A 110 -12.91 23.12 -16.02
CA ARG A 110 -13.25 24.54 -15.78
C ARG A 110 -13.00 25.00 -14.34
N ARG A 111 -13.07 24.10 -13.39
CA ARG A 111 -12.84 24.40 -11.96
C ARG A 111 -11.37 24.44 -11.58
N GLN A 112 -10.45 24.01 -12.47
CA GLN A 112 -9.04 23.77 -12.15
C GLN A 112 -8.09 24.41 -13.18
N PRO A 113 -8.19 25.71 -13.47
CA PRO A 113 -7.33 26.38 -14.44
C PRO A 113 -5.87 26.42 -13.99
N GLU A 114 -5.58 26.62 -12.70
CA GLU A 114 -4.23 26.68 -12.16
C GLU A 114 -3.58 25.28 -12.13
N SER A 115 -4.33 24.26 -11.74
CA SER A 115 -3.89 22.86 -11.86
C SER A 115 -3.55 22.50 -13.32
N SER A 116 -4.33 22.97 -14.30
CA SER A 116 -4.03 22.79 -15.73
C SER A 116 -2.73 23.46 -16.15
N ARG A 117 -2.49 24.69 -15.67
CA ARG A 117 -1.26 25.46 -15.94
C ARG A 117 -0.05 24.75 -15.34
N LEU A 118 -0.13 24.31 -14.09
CA LEU A 118 0.94 23.60 -13.41
C LEU A 118 1.22 22.25 -14.06
N ALA A 119 0.18 21.48 -14.43
CA ALA A 119 0.35 20.21 -15.13
C ALA A 119 1.07 20.34 -16.47
N ALA A 120 0.83 21.46 -17.20
CA ALA A 120 1.57 21.75 -18.43
C ALA A 120 3.06 22.03 -18.16
N GLN A 121 3.36 22.88 -17.18
CA GLN A 121 4.74 23.25 -16.83
C GLN A 121 5.52 22.07 -16.21
N ALA A 122 4.87 21.24 -15.43
CA ALA A 122 5.52 20.13 -14.74
C ALA A 122 6.16 19.10 -15.69
N ARG A 123 5.68 19.00 -16.93
CA ARG A 123 6.20 18.05 -17.93
C ARG A 123 7.67 18.31 -18.30
N ASP A 124 8.14 19.55 -18.12
CA ASP A 124 9.51 19.93 -18.40
C ASP A 124 10.48 19.51 -17.29
N ALA A 125 9.97 19.28 -16.06
CA ALA A 125 10.78 19.03 -14.88
C ALA A 125 10.50 17.67 -14.21
N LEU A 126 9.29 17.15 -14.34
CA LEU A 126 8.84 15.90 -13.72
C LEU A 126 8.49 14.87 -14.80
N ALA A 127 9.03 13.67 -14.69
CA ALA A 127 8.71 12.58 -15.60
C ALA A 127 7.21 12.28 -15.58
N GLY A 128 6.55 12.45 -16.73
CA GLY A 128 5.09 12.36 -16.83
C GLY A 128 4.31 13.52 -16.19
N GLY A 129 5.00 14.59 -15.76
CA GLY A 129 4.40 15.78 -15.13
C GLY A 129 3.92 15.58 -13.69
N VAL A 130 4.34 14.52 -13.01
CA VAL A 130 3.94 14.15 -11.65
C VAL A 130 5.10 13.55 -10.87
N THR A 131 4.99 13.45 -9.53
CA THR A 131 6.05 12.88 -8.69
C THR A 131 5.98 11.35 -8.58
N SER A 132 4.87 10.74 -8.97
CA SER A 132 4.67 9.28 -8.99
C SER A 132 3.63 8.91 -10.05
N SER A 133 3.80 7.76 -10.72
CA SER A 133 2.84 7.25 -11.70
C SER A 133 1.41 7.11 -11.14
N TRP A 134 1.26 6.92 -9.83
CA TRP A 134 -0.04 6.86 -9.15
C TRP A 134 -0.80 8.20 -9.13
N GLN A 135 -0.12 9.30 -9.46
CA GLN A 135 -0.71 10.64 -9.55
C GLN A 135 -1.14 11.01 -10.97
N ILE A 136 -0.86 10.13 -11.96
CA ILE A 136 -1.37 10.29 -13.33
C ILE A 136 -2.86 9.99 -13.31
N SER A 137 -3.70 10.98 -13.57
CA SER A 137 -5.16 10.84 -13.56
C SER A 137 -5.81 11.50 -14.76
N ARG A 138 -7.05 11.12 -15.05
CA ARG A 138 -7.89 11.72 -16.10
C ARG A 138 -9.00 12.53 -15.44
N PRO A 139 -9.33 13.70 -16.02
CA PRO A 139 -8.75 14.32 -17.24
C PRO A 139 -7.36 14.92 -17.03
N GLN A 140 -6.97 15.25 -15.78
CA GLN A 140 -5.65 15.75 -15.41
C GLN A 140 -5.37 15.52 -13.90
N PRO A 141 -4.09 15.57 -13.45
CA PRO A 141 -3.76 15.60 -12.03
C PRO A 141 -4.34 16.85 -11.34
N VAL A 142 -4.82 16.68 -10.12
CA VAL A 142 -5.22 17.78 -9.23
C VAL A 142 -4.01 18.20 -8.41
N TRP A 143 -3.66 19.49 -8.47
CA TRP A 143 -2.56 20.04 -7.69
C TRP A 143 -3.09 20.58 -6.36
N LEU A 144 -2.62 19.97 -5.26
CA LEU A 144 -3.08 20.32 -3.92
C LEU A 144 -2.14 21.33 -3.28
N SER A 145 -2.67 22.24 -2.49
CA SER A 145 -1.92 23.25 -1.73
C SER A 145 -1.69 22.82 -0.28
N HIS A 146 -2.73 22.37 0.42
CA HIS A 146 -2.66 21.93 1.82
C HIS A 146 -3.83 21.05 2.20
N GLY A 147 -3.77 20.48 3.41
CA GLY A 147 -4.86 19.73 4.03
C GLY A 147 -5.05 20.12 5.49
N SER A 148 -6.29 20.10 5.98
CA SER A 148 -6.63 20.37 7.38
C SER A 148 -7.86 19.57 7.80
N GLY A 149 -7.75 18.83 8.90
CA GLY A 149 -8.85 18.00 9.37
C GLY A 149 -9.21 16.91 8.37
N SER A 150 -10.47 16.88 7.96
CA SER A 150 -11.00 15.99 6.91
C SER A 150 -10.96 16.62 5.50
N LYS A 151 -10.30 17.77 5.32
CA LYS A 151 -10.35 18.55 4.08
C LYS A 151 -9.02 18.62 3.36
N LEU A 152 -9.10 18.66 2.01
CA LEU A 152 -8.03 19.04 1.11
C LEU A 152 -8.40 20.32 0.37
N TYR A 153 -7.38 21.10 0.03
CA TYR A 153 -7.51 22.35 -0.73
C TYR A 153 -6.58 22.27 -1.93
N ASP A 154 -7.12 22.52 -3.13
CA ASP A 154 -6.31 22.58 -4.34
C ASP A 154 -5.69 23.98 -4.54
N VAL A 155 -4.85 24.10 -5.57
CA VAL A 155 -4.20 25.37 -5.92
C VAL A 155 -5.16 26.37 -6.56
N ASP A 156 -6.33 25.91 -6.97
CA ASP A 156 -7.40 26.72 -7.54
C ASP A 156 -8.36 27.27 -6.46
N GLY A 157 -8.12 26.91 -5.17
CA GLY A 157 -8.92 27.34 -4.02
C GLY A 157 -10.19 26.52 -3.78
N ASN A 158 -10.35 25.39 -4.44
CA ASN A 158 -11.46 24.49 -4.16
C ASN A 158 -11.20 23.68 -2.89
N GLU A 159 -12.24 23.52 -2.05
CA GLU A 159 -12.26 22.66 -0.88
C GLU A 159 -12.92 21.32 -1.20
N TYR A 160 -12.32 20.24 -0.70
CA TYR A 160 -12.82 18.88 -0.83
C TYR A 160 -12.85 18.17 0.52
N VAL A 161 -13.88 17.38 0.78
CA VAL A 161 -13.82 16.31 1.80
C VAL A 161 -12.86 15.25 1.30
N ASP A 162 -11.79 14.95 2.05
CA ASP A 162 -10.79 13.97 1.64
C ASP A 162 -11.20 12.54 1.98
N MET A 163 -11.89 11.89 1.09
CA MET A 163 -12.14 10.45 1.17
C MET A 163 -11.14 9.60 0.35
N HIS A 164 -10.10 10.23 -0.23
CA HIS A 164 -8.97 9.54 -0.82
C HIS A 164 -8.02 9.00 0.26
N GLY A 165 -7.70 9.84 1.23
CA GLY A 165 -6.83 9.49 2.36
C GLY A 165 -5.45 8.97 1.96
N GLY A 166 -4.89 9.41 0.81
CA GLY A 166 -3.55 9.03 0.37
C GLY A 166 -3.36 7.51 0.23
N TYR A 167 -4.32 6.82 -0.38
CA TYR A 167 -4.29 5.35 -0.52
C TYR A 167 -4.24 4.58 0.82
N GLY A 168 -4.81 5.16 1.88
CA GLY A 168 -4.87 4.56 3.20
C GLY A 168 -3.86 5.11 4.21
N VAL A 169 -3.20 6.22 3.91
CA VAL A 169 -2.23 6.88 4.82
C VAL A 169 -2.93 7.75 5.86
N SER A 170 -3.91 8.56 5.44
CA SER A 170 -4.45 9.67 6.23
C SER A 170 -5.59 9.24 7.16
N LEU A 171 -5.45 8.11 7.87
CA LEU A 171 -6.40 7.71 8.91
C LEU A 171 -6.51 8.77 10.02
N ALA A 172 -5.41 9.46 10.33
CA ALA A 172 -5.41 10.63 11.23
C ALA A 172 -6.13 11.85 10.66
N GLY A 173 -6.45 11.88 9.36
CA GLY A 173 -6.77 13.11 8.65
C GLY A 173 -5.54 13.98 8.43
N HIS A 174 -5.75 15.27 8.11
CA HIS A 174 -4.66 16.20 7.83
C HIS A 174 -4.36 17.08 9.05
N ALA A 175 -3.06 17.34 9.26
CA ALA A 175 -2.56 18.20 10.33
C ALA A 175 -3.19 17.87 11.71
N HIS A 176 -3.31 16.59 12.04
CA HIS A 176 -3.88 16.17 13.33
C HIS A 176 -3.03 16.75 14.48
N PRO A 177 -3.64 17.43 15.49
CA PRO A 177 -2.90 18.15 16.52
C PRO A 177 -1.85 17.31 17.25
N ALA A 178 -2.18 16.07 17.62
CA ALA A 178 -1.24 15.16 18.30
C ALA A 178 -0.01 14.83 17.43
N ILE A 179 -0.23 14.56 16.12
CA ILE A 179 0.87 14.28 15.19
C ILE A 179 1.73 15.53 14.99
N VAL A 180 1.10 16.70 14.77
CA VAL A 180 1.81 17.98 14.60
C VAL A 180 2.67 18.29 15.82
N ALA A 181 2.12 18.17 17.03
CA ALA A 181 2.85 18.41 18.28
C ALA A 181 4.04 17.44 18.45
N ALA A 182 3.85 16.15 18.20
CA ALA A 182 4.92 15.15 18.27
C ALA A 182 6.06 15.43 17.28
N VAL A 183 5.70 15.77 16.02
CA VAL A 183 6.66 16.10 14.97
C VAL A 183 7.42 17.39 15.29
N GLN A 184 6.72 18.45 15.71
CA GLN A 184 7.35 19.73 16.09
C GLN A 184 8.29 19.58 17.28
N HIS A 185 7.88 18.81 18.30
CA HIS A 185 8.72 18.52 19.45
C HIS A 185 9.99 17.75 19.02
N GLN A 186 9.86 16.74 18.18
CA GLN A 186 10.99 15.91 17.79
C GLN A 186 11.93 16.61 16.79
N VAL A 187 11.41 17.38 15.82
CA VAL A 187 12.26 18.06 14.83
C VAL A 187 13.19 19.07 15.48
N ALA A 188 12.76 19.71 16.57
CA ALA A 188 13.59 20.63 17.36
C ALA A 188 14.74 19.91 18.13
N ARG A 189 14.69 18.58 18.25
CA ARG A 189 15.66 17.74 18.97
C ARG A 189 16.53 16.90 18.04
N GLY A 190 16.28 16.96 16.74
CA GLY A 190 16.98 16.19 15.70
C GLY A 190 16.07 15.12 15.07
N THR A 191 16.34 14.86 13.81
CA THR A 191 15.49 14.00 12.98
C THR A 191 16.12 12.64 12.65
N HIS A 192 17.45 12.51 12.84
CA HIS A 192 18.21 11.31 12.51
C HIS A 192 19.42 11.14 13.41
N PHE A 193 19.54 9.98 14.07
CA PHE A 193 20.65 9.71 15.00
C PHE A 193 21.46 8.45 14.63
N ALA A 194 21.00 7.65 13.66
CA ALA A 194 21.54 6.30 13.37
C ALA A 194 21.62 5.39 14.60
N GLN A 195 20.77 5.64 15.60
CA GLN A 195 20.67 4.89 16.86
C GLN A 195 19.20 4.77 17.29
N PRO A 196 18.83 3.73 18.03
CA PRO A 196 17.47 3.55 18.51
C PRO A 196 17.08 4.64 19.52
N THR A 197 15.77 4.91 19.60
CA THR A 197 15.19 5.89 20.53
C THR A 197 14.15 5.20 21.45
N PRO A 198 13.82 5.82 22.60
CA PRO A 198 12.75 5.29 23.48
C PRO A 198 11.40 5.17 22.76
N ASP A 199 11.10 6.06 21.82
CA ASP A 199 9.86 5.99 21.03
C ASP A 199 9.81 4.74 20.14
N ALA A 200 10.93 4.30 19.58
CA ALA A 200 10.97 3.05 18.81
C ALA A 200 10.58 1.84 19.67
N LEU A 201 11.04 1.78 20.92
CA LEU A 201 10.64 0.73 21.87
C LEU A 201 9.15 0.83 22.24
N ALA A 202 8.64 2.04 22.47
CA ALA A 202 7.22 2.25 22.78
C ALA A 202 6.33 1.84 21.60
N VAL A 203 6.70 2.20 20.37
CA VAL A 203 6.01 1.79 19.14
C VAL A 203 6.01 0.27 19.00
N ALA A 204 7.16 -0.39 19.14
CA ALA A 204 7.25 -1.85 19.03
C ALA A 204 6.36 -2.57 20.04
N ARG A 205 6.28 -2.10 21.29
CA ARG A 205 5.41 -2.66 22.32
C ARG A 205 3.92 -2.48 21.98
N GLU A 206 3.55 -1.33 21.47
CA GLU A 206 2.16 -1.06 21.09
C GLU A 206 1.75 -1.88 19.85
N LEU A 207 2.64 -2.05 18.88
CA LEU A 207 2.42 -2.94 17.75
C LEU A 207 2.27 -4.40 18.21
N SER A 208 3.12 -4.85 19.16
CA SER A 208 2.98 -6.21 19.75
C SER A 208 1.63 -6.40 20.43
N ARG A 209 1.18 -5.41 21.20
CA ARG A 209 -0.13 -5.44 21.86
C ARG A 209 -1.29 -5.54 20.85
N ARG A 210 -1.19 -4.81 19.73
CA ARG A 210 -2.25 -4.76 18.71
C ARG A 210 -2.30 -6.00 17.82
N PHE A 211 -1.15 -6.46 17.36
CA PHE A 211 -1.08 -7.49 16.32
C PHE A 211 -0.69 -8.88 16.86
N GLY A 212 -0.37 -9.01 18.15
CA GLY A 212 -0.04 -10.30 18.77
C GLY A 212 1.32 -10.88 18.37
N LEU A 213 2.15 -10.13 17.64
CA LEU A 213 3.51 -10.56 17.25
C LEU A 213 4.56 -9.92 18.18
N PRO A 214 5.51 -10.70 18.72
CA PRO A 214 6.35 -10.24 19.83
C PRO A 214 7.52 -9.33 19.45
N GLN A 215 8.01 -9.38 18.20
CA GLN A 215 9.20 -8.64 17.79
C GLN A 215 9.02 -7.87 16.48
N TRP A 216 9.66 -6.69 16.41
CA TRP A 216 9.50 -5.74 15.32
C TRP A 216 10.83 -5.16 14.85
N ARG A 217 10.91 -4.86 13.56
CA ARG A 217 11.90 -4.01 12.91
C ARG A 217 11.19 -2.92 12.13
N PHE A 218 11.89 -1.82 11.85
CA PHE A 218 11.33 -0.68 11.13
C PHE A 218 12.01 -0.50 9.78
N ALA A 219 11.26 0.05 8.83
CA ALA A 219 11.67 0.44 7.50
C ALA A 219 10.99 1.78 7.15
N ASN A 220 11.14 2.29 5.93
CA ASN A 220 10.61 3.59 5.53
C ASN A 220 9.39 3.49 4.61
N SER A 221 9.20 2.35 3.97
CA SER A 221 8.11 2.11 3.03
C SER A 221 7.58 0.68 3.12
N GLY A 222 6.31 0.49 2.69
CA GLY A 222 5.74 -0.85 2.56
C GLY A 222 6.53 -1.75 1.60
N THR A 223 7.14 -1.16 0.56
CA THR A 223 8.01 -1.90 -0.37
C THR A 223 9.23 -2.50 0.34
N GLU A 224 9.90 -1.73 1.20
CA GLU A 224 11.03 -2.24 1.99
C GLU A 224 10.55 -3.35 2.94
N ALA A 225 9.45 -3.14 3.66
CA ALA A 225 8.93 -4.15 4.59
C ALA A 225 8.56 -5.47 3.89
N THR A 226 7.93 -5.43 2.72
CA THR A 226 7.59 -6.65 1.97
C THR A 226 8.80 -7.29 1.31
N MET A 227 9.78 -6.51 0.89
CA MET A 227 11.06 -7.00 0.40
C MET A 227 11.79 -7.78 1.50
N ASP A 228 11.91 -7.19 2.70
CA ASP A 228 12.51 -7.84 3.86
C ASP A 228 11.74 -9.11 4.26
N ALA A 229 10.40 -9.09 4.20
CA ALA A 229 9.59 -10.27 4.50
C ALA A 229 9.85 -11.43 3.53
N VAL A 230 9.98 -11.16 2.23
CA VAL A 230 10.31 -12.19 1.21
C VAL A 230 11.71 -12.73 1.45
N HIS A 231 12.70 -11.87 1.68
CA HIS A 231 14.07 -12.29 1.99
C HIS A 231 14.12 -13.11 3.27
N LEU A 232 13.39 -12.71 4.29
CA LEU A 232 13.35 -13.41 5.57
C LEU A 232 12.72 -14.81 5.43
N MET A 233 11.61 -14.94 4.69
CA MET A 233 11.02 -16.24 4.39
C MET A 233 12.00 -17.17 3.67
N ARG A 234 12.70 -16.67 2.64
CA ARG A 234 13.72 -17.41 1.89
C ARG A 234 14.91 -17.80 2.77
N SER A 235 15.42 -16.89 3.57
CA SER A 235 16.58 -17.09 4.43
C SER A 235 16.31 -18.12 5.53
N ILE A 236 15.13 -18.08 6.17
CA ILE A 236 14.74 -19.04 7.22
C ILE A 236 14.56 -20.45 6.68
N THR A 237 13.95 -20.57 5.51
CA THR A 237 13.58 -21.88 4.95
C THR A 237 14.65 -22.48 4.06
N GLY A 238 15.60 -21.68 3.55
CA GLY A 238 16.56 -22.07 2.53
C GLY A 238 15.91 -22.41 1.18
N ARG A 239 14.73 -21.83 0.88
CA ARG A 239 13.94 -22.11 -0.31
C ARG A 239 13.72 -20.83 -1.11
N ASP A 240 13.51 -20.94 -2.43
CA ASP A 240 13.47 -19.78 -3.32
C ASP A 240 12.06 -19.33 -3.72
N LEU A 241 11.11 -20.28 -3.86
CA LEU A 241 9.78 -19.97 -4.38
C LEU A 241 8.90 -19.25 -3.35
N ILE A 242 8.17 -18.24 -3.82
CA ILE A 242 7.13 -17.52 -3.06
C ILE A 242 5.79 -17.72 -3.75
N ILE A 243 4.75 -17.99 -2.98
CA ILE A 243 3.37 -17.95 -3.47
C ILE A 243 2.81 -16.54 -3.27
N LYS A 244 2.12 -16.03 -4.29
CA LYS A 244 1.46 -14.72 -4.28
C LYS A 244 0.05 -14.83 -4.88
N VAL A 245 -0.87 -14.03 -4.37
CA VAL A 245 -2.24 -13.95 -4.93
C VAL A 245 -2.28 -13.06 -6.18
N GLU A 246 -2.98 -13.51 -7.22
CA GLU A 246 -3.29 -12.74 -8.42
C GLU A 246 -3.98 -11.41 -8.06
N GLY A 247 -3.50 -10.30 -8.61
CA GLY A 247 -4.07 -8.97 -8.37
C GLY A 247 -3.63 -8.28 -7.07
N CYS A 248 -2.97 -8.98 -6.12
CA CYS A 248 -2.39 -8.34 -4.94
C CYS A 248 -1.19 -7.46 -5.30
N TYR A 249 -1.07 -6.31 -4.62
CA TYR A 249 0.07 -5.40 -4.73
C TYR A 249 0.84 -5.33 -3.42
N HIS A 250 2.14 -5.62 -3.48
CA HIS A 250 3.00 -5.70 -2.29
C HIS A 250 4.23 -4.77 -2.36
N GLY A 251 4.14 -3.69 -3.10
CA GLY A 251 5.24 -2.76 -3.27
C GLY A 251 5.96 -2.92 -4.63
N HIS A 252 7.09 -2.25 -4.76
CA HIS A 252 7.75 -1.99 -6.04
C HIS A 252 9.12 -2.66 -6.12
N HIS A 253 9.18 -3.98 -5.81
CA HIS A 253 10.38 -4.81 -5.99
C HIS A 253 10.06 -6.06 -6.81
N ASP A 254 11.07 -6.60 -7.47
CA ASP A 254 10.93 -7.63 -8.51
C ASP A 254 10.20 -8.89 -8.05
N SER A 255 10.44 -9.34 -6.81
CA SER A 255 9.81 -10.56 -6.29
C SER A 255 8.28 -10.49 -6.14
N VAL A 256 7.68 -9.31 -6.14
CA VAL A 256 6.22 -9.13 -5.95
C VAL A 256 5.56 -8.35 -7.08
N GLN A 257 6.34 -7.76 -7.98
CA GLN A 257 5.86 -7.11 -9.20
C GLN A 257 5.50 -8.16 -10.27
N VAL A 258 4.71 -9.15 -9.86
CA VAL A 258 4.27 -10.28 -10.67
C VAL A 258 2.75 -10.37 -10.58
N SER A 259 2.06 -10.39 -11.70
CA SER A 259 0.60 -10.49 -11.82
C SER A 259 -0.16 -9.53 -10.92
N VAL A 260 0.27 -8.24 -10.90
CA VAL A 260 -0.40 -7.17 -10.15
C VAL A 260 -1.64 -6.68 -10.91
N TYR A 261 -1.47 -6.28 -12.18
CA TYR A 261 -2.53 -5.95 -13.13
C TYR A 261 -2.17 -6.53 -14.50
N PRO A 262 -2.12 -7.86 -14.62
CA PRO A 262 -1.75 -8.51 -15.88
C PRO A 262 -2.81 -8.27 -16.97
N ASP A 263 -2.39 -8.25 -18.23
CA ASP A 263 -3.31 -8.25 -19.35
C ASP A 263 -4.20 -9.50 -19.25
N PRO A 264 -5.54 -9.38 -19.36
CA PRO A 264 -6.45 -10.52 -19.35
C PRO A 264 -6.13 -11.62 -20.35
N LEU A 265 -5.38 -11.32 -21.41
CA LEU A 265 -4.92 -12.30 -22.39
C LEU A 265 -3.68 -13.09 -21.93
N GLU A 266 -2.97 -12.61 -20.91
CA GLU A 266 -1.72 -13.21 -20.42
C GLU A 266 -1.88 -13.93 -19.06
N ILE A 267 -3.01 -13.78 -18.38
CA ILE A 267 -3.24 -14.30 -17.02
C ILE A 267 -3.24 -15.83 -16.90
N GLY A 268 -3.29 -16.55 -18.03
CA GLY A 268 -3.42 -18.02 -18.04
C GLY A 268 -4.81 -18.52 -17.54
N PRO A 269 -5.00 -19.83 -17.40
CA PRO A 269 -6.23 -20.41 -16.89
C PRO A 269 -6.41 -20.14 -15.39
N ALA A 270 -7.66 -20.22 -14.89
CA ALA A 270 -7.96 -19.86 -13.50
C ALA A 270 -7.32 -20.80 -12.47
N ASP A 271 -7.20 -22.07 -12.83
CA ASP A 271 -6.57 -23.09 -12.01
C ASP A 271 -5.03 -23.05 -12.03
N HIS A 272 -4.41 -22.43 -13.04
CA HIS A 272 -2.97 -22.20 -13.16
C HIS A 272 -2.70 -20.78 -13.66
N PRO A 273 -2.86 -19.76 -12.81
CA PRO A 273 -2.58 -18.37 -13.20
C PRO A 273 -1.11 -18.20 -13.59
N ALA A 274 -0.88 -17.44 -14.65
CA ALA A 274 0.48 -17.18 -15.13
C ALA A 274 1.21 -16.17 -14.24
N SER A 275 2.52 -16.36 -14.05
CA SER A 275 3.41 -15.37 -13.43
C SER A 275 3.81 -14.35 -14.51
N VAL A 276 3.11 -13.20 -14.55
CA VAL A 276 3.29 -12.14 -15.54
C VAL A 276 4.05 -10.97 -14.90
N PRO A 277 5.21 -10.53 -15.46
CA PRO A 277 5.91 -9.36 -14.92
C PRO A 277 5.03 -8.10 -15.05
N ALA A 278 4.87 -7.34 -13.98
CA ALA A 278 4.00 -6.16 -13.95
C ALA A 278 4.56 -4.96 -14.72
N SER A 279 5.84 -4.97 -15.07
CA SER A 279 6.48 -3.94 -15.89
C SER A 279 7.67 -4.47 -16.67
N THR A 280 8.08 -3.72 -17.69
CA THR A 280 9.34 -3.97 -18.41
C THR A 280 10.54 -3.80 -17.49
N GLY A 281 11.60 -4.56 -17.70
CA GLY A 281 12.82 -4.49 -16.89
C GLY A 281 12.89 -5.51 -15.75
N ILE A 282 11.81 -6.23 -15.46
CA ILE A 282 11.83 -7.34 -14.49
C ILE A 282 12.36 -8.59 -15.21
N PRO A 283 13.49 -9.18 -14.77
CA PRO A 283 14.05 -10.38 -15.39
C PRO A 283 13.13 -11.58 -15.22
N ARG A 284 12.96 -12.38 -16.26
CA ARG A 284 12.09 -13.56 -16.23
C ARG A 284 12.46 -14.54 -15.12
N VAL A 285 13.75 -14.73 -14.88
CA VAL A 285 14.24 -15.62 -13.81
C VAL A 285 13.74 -15.23 -12.42
N LEU A 286 13.50 -13.94 -12.16
CA LEU A 286 12.92 -13.47 -10.90
C LEU A 286 11.40 -13.65 -10.86
N THR A 287 10.72 -13.43 -12.00
CA THR A 287 9.29 -13.68 -12.14
C THR A 287 8.95 -15.15 -11.91
N ASP A 288 9.79 -16.07 -12.43
CA ASP A 288 9.61 -17.51 -12.30
C ASP A 288 9.78 -18.02 -10.84
N LEU A 289 10.34 -17.20 -9.93
CA LEU A 289 10.43 -17.50 -8.50
C LEU A 289 9.16 -17.12 -7.71
N THR A 290 8.13 -16.58 -8.38
CA THR A 290 6.87 -16.21 -7.73
C THR A 290 5.70 -16.91 -8.41
N VAL A 291 5.12 -17.87 -7.71
CA VAL A 291 4.00 -18.69 -8.21
C VAL A 291 2.68 -18.01 -7.84
N ILE A 292 1.78 -17.89 -8.81
CA ILE A 292 0.52 -17.17 -8.66
C ILE A 292 -0.63 -18.13 -8.38
N VAL A 293 -1.50 -17.74 -7.43
CA VAL A 293 -2.75 -18.47 -7.10
C VAL A 293 -3.94 -17.50 -7.04
N GLY A 294 -5.16 -18.02 -7.13
CA GLY A 294 -6.37 -17.23 -6.88
C GLY A 294 -6.57 -16.91 -5.39
N PHE A 295 -7.24 -15.79 -5.08
CA PHE A 295 -7.72 -15.52 -3.73
C PHE A 295 -8.91 -16.43 -3.40
N ASN A 296 -9.09 -16.81 -2.14
CA ASN A 296 -10.14 -17.74 -1.69
C ASN A 296 -10.06 -19.16 -2.30
N ASP A 297 -8.85 -19.58 -2.76
CA ASP A 297 -8.62 -20.89 -3.38
C ASP A 297 -7.53 -21.68 -2.65
N LEU A 298 -7.92 -22.42 -1.59
CA LEU A 298 -7.00 -23.30 -0.86
C LEU A 298 -6.51 -24.47 -1.74
N ALA A 299 -7.35 -24.95 -2.67
CA ALA A 299 -6.98 -26.07 -3.53
C ALA A 299 -5.85 -25.69 -4.50
N ALA A 300 -5.82 -24.43 -4.98
CA ALA A 300 -4.71 -23.94 -5.79
C ALA A 300 -3.40 -23.89 -4.98
N VAL A 301 -3.46 -23.45 -3.71
CA VAL A 301 -2.27 -23.44 -2.84
C VAL A 301 -1.77 -24.85 -2.56
N ASP A 302 -2.66 -25.80 -2.23
CA ASP A 302 -2.30 -27.21 -1.99
C ASP A 302 -1.63 -27.82 -3.22
N ARG A 303 -2.18 -27.58 -4.41
CA ARG A 303 -1.59 -28.04 -5.68
C ARG A 303 -0.19 -27.49 -5.88
N VAL A 304 0.04 -26.17 -5.69
CA VAL A 304 1.37 -25.56 -5.83
C VAL A 304 2.37 -26.18 -4.85
N LEU A 305 1.96 -26.42 -3.61
CA LEU A 305 2.82 -27.06 -2.61
C LEU A 305 3.15 -28.51 -2.96
N ALA A 306 2.21 -29.22 -3.60
CA ALA A 306 2.42 -30.59 -4.09
C ALA A 306 3.31 -30.65 -5.36
N GLU A 307 3.18 -29.68 -6.26
CA GLU A 307 4.00 -29.55 -7.48
C GLU A 307 5.44 -29.11 -7.18
N HIS A 308 5.66 -28.38 -6.06
CA HIS A 308 6.96 -27.85 -5.65
C HIS A 308 7.38 -28.33 -4.25
N PRO A 309 7.52 -29.65 -4.03
CA PRO A 309 7.77 -30.20 -2.69
C PRO A 309 9.09 -29.69 -2.12
N GLY A 310 9.03 -29.02 -0.96
CA GLY A 310 10.20 -28.48 -0.28
C GLY A 310 10.87 -27.29 -0.95
N GLN A 311 10.24 -26.64 -1.94
CA GLN A 311 10.81 -25.48 -2.66
C GLN A 311 10.15 -24.15 -2.27
N VAL A 312 8.94 -24.16 -1.70
CA VAL A 312 8.18 -22.96 -1.32
C VAL A 312 8.66 -22.45 0.03
N ALA A 313 9.17 -21.22 0.05
CA ALA A 313 9.60 -20.52 1.27
C ALA A 313 8.41 -20.02 2.10
N GLY A 314 7.39 -19.51 1.42
CA GLY A 314 6.20 -18.99 2.06
C GLY A 314 5.24 -18.37 1.06
N MET A 315 4.16 -17.82 1.61
CA MET A 315 3.15 -17.06 0.87
C MET A 315 3.01 -15.65 1.44
N ILE A 316 2.98 -14.65 0.54
CA ILE A 316 2.62 -13.29 0.87
C ILE A 316 1.26 -12.96 0.24
N LEU A 317 0.35 -12.38 1.04
CA LEU A 317 -0.94 -11.92 0.55
C LEU A 317 -1.45 -10.71 1.34
N GLU A 318 -2.34 -9.95 0.71
CA GLU A 318 -3.22 -9.04 1.43
C GLU A 318 -4.32 -9.89 2.09
N PRO A 319 -4.45 -9.92 3.43
CA PRO A 319 -5.46 -10.77 4.10
C PRO A 319 -6.91 -10.35 3.79
N ILE A 320 -7.10 -9.11 3.40
CA ILE A 320 -8.26 -8.55 2.72
C ILE A 320 -7.70 -7.82 1.51
N MET A 321 -8.06 -8.23 0.29
CA MET A 321 -7.53 -7.56 -0.89
C MET A 321 -8.04 -6.12 -0.95
N MET A 322 -7.11 -5.18 -1.09
CA MET A 322 -7.36 -3.73 -1.10
C MET A 322 -6.81 -3.03 -2.36
N ASN A 323 -6.31 -3.81 -3.33
CA ASN A 323 -5.82 -3.28 -4.59
C ASN A 323 -6.66 -3.74 -5.79
N ALA A 324 -7.76 -4.45 -5.51
CA ALA A 324 -8.78 -4.88 -6.48
C ALA A 324 -10.20 -4.58 -5.94
N GLY A 325 -10.43 -3.32 -5.55
CA GLY A 325 -11.57 -2.97 -4.72
C GLY A 325 -11.38 -3.48 -3.29
N ILE A 326 -12.46 -3.99 -2.67
CA ILE A 326 -12.37 -4.73 -1.41
C ILE A 326 -12.89 -6.15 -1.66
N ILE A 327 -12.01 -7.14 -1.53
CA ILE A 327 -12.40 -8.55 -1.59
C ILE A 327 -12.10 -9.18 -0.24
N LEU A 328 -13.16 -9.65 0.42
CA LEU A 328 -13.06 -10.27 1.74
C LEU A 328 -12.64 -11.75 1.63
N PRO A 329 -11.85 -12.25 2.60
CA PRO A 329 -11.57 -13.67 2.67
C PRO A 329 -12.84 -14.46 2.99
N ASP A 330 -13.03 -15.61 2.36
CA ASP A 330 -14.08 -16.53 2.71
C ASP A 330 -13.91 -17.06 4.15
N PRO A 331 -14.98 -17.39 4.86
CA PRO A 331 -14.88 -17.98 6.18
C PRO A 331 -13.98 -19.21 6.21
N GLY A 332 -12.95 -19.18 7.08
CA GLY A 332 -11.99 -20.28 7.22
C GLY A 332 -10.82 -20.28 6.23
N TYR A 333 -10.85 -19.46 5.16
CA TYR A 333 -9.78 -19.44 4.16
C TYR A 333 -8.41 -19.15 4.76
N LEU A 334 -8.27 -18.08 5.54
CA LEU A 334 -6.97 -17.69 6.10
C LEU A 334 -6.44 -18.67 7.16
N ALA A 335 -7.34 -19.29 7.94
CA ALA A 335 -6.95 -20.33 8.91
C ALA A 335 -6.48 -21.59 8.18
N GLY A 336 -7.24 -22.08 7.21
CA GLY A 336 -6.86 -23.22 6.38
C GLY A 336 -5.55 -22.97 5.60
N LEU A 337 -5.36 -21.73 5.12
CA LEU A 337 -4.13 -21.33 4.45
C LEU A 337 -2.90 -21.45 5.37
N LYS A 338 -3.02 -20.97 6.61
CA LYS A 338 -1.94 -21.07 7.59
C LYS A 338 -1.61 -22.52 7.92
N ASP A 339 -2.62 -23.34 8.18
CA ASP A 339 -2.44 -24.76 8.48
C ASP A 339 -1.76 -25.51 7.32
N LEU A 340 -2.19 -25.24 6.09
CA LEU A 340 -1.64 -25.84 4.89
C LEU A 340 -0.18 -25.46 4.67
N LEU A 341 0.18 -24.19 4.77
CA LEU A 341 1.57 -23.74 4.66
C LEU A 341 2.46 -24.34 5.74
N HIS A 342 1.99 -24.39 6.99
CA HIS A 342 2.73 -24.97 8.11
C HIS A 342 2.96 -26.48 7.94
N ALA A 343 1.99 -27.23 7.40
CA ALA A 343 2.16 -28.65 7.08
C ALA A 343 3.33 -28.88 6.11
N HIS A 344 3.58 -27.93 5.21
CA HIS A 344 4.70 -27.92 4.27
C HIS A 344 5.93 -27.16 4.76
N ARG A 345 5.95 -26.69 6.01
CA ARG A 345 7.01 -25.87 6.61
C ARG A 345 7.32 -24.61 5.79
N ALA A 346 6.30 -24.00 5.22
CA ALA A 346 6.31 -22.71 4.56
C ALA A 346 5.72 -21.65 5.49
N LEU A 347 6.11 -20.38 5.32
CA LEU A 347 5.68 -19.28 6.20
C LEU A 347 4.52 -18.49 5.59
N LEU A 348 3.65 -17.97 6.46
CA LEU A 348 2.56 -17.07 6.08
C LEU A 348 2.94 -15.63 6.40
N CYS A 349 2.94 -14.76 5.38
CA CYS A 349 3.15 -13.32 5.53
C CYS A 349 1.88 -12.54 5.15
N TYR A 350 1.37 -11.72 6.06
CA TYR A 350 0.33 -10.74 5.77
C TYR A 350 0.95 -9.41 5.38
N ASP A 351 0.58 -8.93 4.20
CA ASP A 351 0.75 -7.54 3.85
C ASP A 351 -0.46 -6.73 4.34
N GLU A 352 -0.29 -6.11 5.48
CA GLU A 352 -1.26 -5.20 6.08
C GLU A 352 -0.90 -3.72 5.86
N VAL A 353 -0.15 -3.41 4.84
CA VAL A 353 0.22 -2.03 4.49
C VAL A 353 -1.02 -1.16 4.23
N LYS A 354 -2.08 -1.72 3.65
CA LYS A 354 -3.38 -1.03 3.47
C LYS A 354 -4.38 -1.29 4.60
N THR A 355 -4.34 -2.43 5.25
CA THR A 355 -5.33 -2.85 6.25
C THR A 355 -4.92 -2.54 7.69
N GLY A 356 -3.66 -2.44 7.99
CA GLY A 356 -3.04 -2.39 9.31
C GLY A 356 -3.81 -1.65 10.41
N LEU A 357 -4.06 -0.35 10.27
CA LEU A 357 -4.94 0.40 11.17
C LEU A 357 -6.28 0.75 10.53
N THR A 358 -6.43 0.57 9.22
CA THR A 358 -7.66 0.99 8.53
C THR A 358 -8.79 -0.05 8.60
N ALA A 359 -8.46 -1.34 8.70
CA ALA A 359 -9.46 -2.39 8.90
C ALA A 359 -9.95 -2.47 10.35
N GLY A 360 -9.17 -1.91 11.29
CA GLY A 360 -9.49 -1.89 12.72
C GLY A 360 -8.24 -1.63 13.55
N PRO A 361 -8.35 -1.55 14.88
CA PRO A 361 -7.24 -1.26 15.79
C PRO A 361 -6.10 -2.31 15.73
N SER A 362 -6.43 -3.53 15.32
CA SER A 362 -5.51 -4.67 15.12
C SER A 362 -5.50 -5.14 13.66
N GLY A 363 -5.86 -4.26 12.71
CA GLY A 363 -5.87 -4.56 11.28
C GLY A 363 -6.75 -5.74 10.90
N ALA A 364 -6.36 -6.46 9.85
CA ALA A 364 -7.04 -7.66 9.39
C ALA A 364 -6.86 -8.84 10.38
N VAL A 365 -5.76 -8.88 11.15
CA VAL A 365 -5.60 -9.86 12.25
C VAL A 365 -6.79 -9.78 13.21
N GLY A 366 -7.18 -8.56 13.61
CA GLY A 366 -8.34 -8.37 14.51
C GLY A 366 -9.68 -8.71 13.87
N VAL A 367 -9.83 -8.53 12.56
CA VAL A 367 -11.06 -8.84 11.81
C VAL A 367 -11.22 -10.35 11.59
N THR A 368 -10.13 -11.03 11.28
CA THR A 368 -10.15 -12.44 10.85
C THR A 368 -9.83 -13.44 11.97
N GLY A 369 -9.22 -12.97 13.06
CA GLY A 369 -8.75 -13.80 14.17
C GLY A 369 -7.53 -14.67 13.85
N VAL A 370 -6.90 -14.48 12.69
CA VAL A 370 -5.74 -15.29 12.25
C VAL A 370 -4.47 -14.43 12.27
N THR A 371 -3.52 -14.81 13.12
CA THR A 371 -2.20 -14.17 13.20
C THR A 371 -1.22 -14.89 12.27
N PRO A 372 -0.53 -14.19 11.34
CA PRO A 372 0.48 -14.79 10.45
C PRO A 372 1.81 -15.00 11.17
N ASP A 373 2.80 -15.57 10.48
CA ASP A 373 4.18 -15.66 10.97
C ASP A 373 4.93 -14.34 10.85
N ILE A 374 4.62 -13.58 9.79
CA ILE A 374 5.18 -12.27 9.47
C ILE A 374 4.06 -11.30 9.09
N ILE A 375 4.17 -10.05 9.52
CA ILE A 375 3.26 -8.97 9.14
C ILE A 375 4.05 -7.76 8.65
N CYS A 376 3.60 -7.14 7.55
CA CYS A 376 4.13 -5.89 7.03
C CYS A 376 3.12 -4.77 7.26
N LEU A 377 3.56 -3.67 7.89
CA LEU A 377 2.76 -2.47 8.15
C LEU A 377 3.44 -1.24 7.55
N ALA A 378 2.64 -0.27 7.10
CA ALA A 378 3.11 1.05 6.67
C ALA A 378 1.94 2.04 6.67
N LYS A 379 2.00 3.08 5.82
CA LYS A 379 0.89 4.02 5.57
C LYS A 379 0.30 4.61 6.86
N ALA A 380 -0.87 4.13 7.27
CA ALA A 380 -1.60 4.69 8.40
C ALA A 380 -0.82 4.73 9.72
N ILE A 381 0.13 3.78 9.94
CA ILE A 381 0.88 3.73 11.20
C ILE A 381 1.75 4.99 11.42
N GLY A 382 2.17 5.66 10.35
CA GLY A 382 3.03 6.84 10.41
C GLY A 382 2.30 8.17 10.61
N GLY A 383 0.95 8.17 10.59
CA GLY A 383 0.18 9.42 10.72
C GLY A 383 0.49 10.47 9.63
N GLY A 384 0.93 10.05 8.46
CA GLY A 384 1.36 10.90 7.33
C GLY A 384 2.87 10.99 7.15
N ILE A 385 3.68 10.52 8.09
CA ILE A 385 5.15 10.43 7.99
C ILE A 385 5.54 9.06 7.43
N SER A 386 6.54 9.03 6.54
CA SER A 386 7.05 7.79 5.95
C SER A 386 7.63 6.87 7.00
N VAL A 387 7.06 5.71 7.18
CA VAL A 387 7.50 4.64 8.06
C VAL A 387 6.84 3.33 7.64
N ALA A 388 7.54 2.24 7.89
CA ALA A 388 7.01 0.88 7.83
C ALA A 388 7.55 0.06 9.00
N ALA A 389 6.90 -1.06 9.26
CA ALA A 389 7.32 -2.01 10.26
C ALA A 389 7.10 -3.44 9.74
N ILE A 390 8.01 -4.32 10.11
CA ILE A 390 7.88 -5.76 9.94
C ILE A 390 7.84 -6.40 11.32
N GLY A 391 6.79 -7.17 11.58
CA GLY A 391 6.61 -7.92 12.82
C GLY A 391 6.66 -9.41 12.56
N GLY A 392 7.15 -10.17 13.51
CA GLY A 392 7.22 -11.62 13.38
C GLY A 392 7.20 -12.36 14.71
N ALA A 393 6.91 -13.65 14.62
CA ALA A 393 7.02 -14.59 15.72
C ALA A 393 8.49 -14.72 16.19
N TRP A 394 8.71 -15.20 17.42
CA TRP A 394 10.05 -15.33 18.00
C TRP A 394 11.01 -16.15 17.14
N ASN A 395 10.55 -17.27 16.63
CA ASN A 395 11.34 -18.17 15.76
C ASN A 395 11.70 -17.54 14.41
N VAL A 396 10.92 -16.57 13.94
CA VAL A 396 11.18 -15.80 12.72
C VAL A 396 12.19 -14.69 13.00
N MET A 397 11.90 -13.81 13.96
CA MET A 397 12.72 -12.62 14.21
C MET A 397 14.05 -12.94 14.89
N ARG A 398 14.18 -14.09 15.56
CA ARG A 398 15.45 -14.59 16.06
C ARG A 398 16.48 -14.71 14.94
N HIS A 399 16.06 -15.10 13.73
CA HIS A 399 16.94 -15.23 12.58
C HIS A 399 17.60 -13.88 12.20
N VAL A 400 16.87 -12.78 12.34
CA VAL A 400 17.42 -11.43 12.18
C VAL A 400 18.38 -11.09 13.33
N ALA A 401 17.99 -11.41 14.58
CA ALA A 401 18.78 -11.07 15.75
C ALA A 401 20.12 -11.81 15.80
N GLU A 402 20.18 -13.04 15.30
CA GLU A 402 21.38 -13.90 15.25
C GLU A 402 22.22 -13.70 13.98
N GLY A 403 21.87 -12.74 13.11
CA GLY A 403 22.66 -12.39 11.92
C GLY A 403 22.42 -13.31 10.72
N GLY A 404 21.38 -14.13 10.72
CA GLY A 404 21.01 -14.96 9.57
C GLY A 404 20.44 -14.15 8.40
N TYR A 405 19.90 -12.96 8.67
CA TYR A 405 19.46 -11.98 7.69
C TYR A 405 19.71 -10.56 8.20
N GLU A 406 20.40 -9.74 7.41
CA GLU A 406 20.67 -8.33 7.75
C GLU A 406 19.55 -7.43 7.23
N MET A 407 18.75 -6.88 8.15
CA MET A 407 17.78 -5.81 7.84
C MET A 407 18.46 -4.45 8.08
N VAL A 408 18.86 -3.79 7.02
CA VAL A 408 19.61 -2.53 7.07
C VAL A 408 18.85 -1.39 6.39
N GLY A 409 19.05 -0.18 6.88
CA GLY A 409 18.49 1.04 6.29
C GLY A 409 18.86 2.26 7.13
N THR A 410 19.51 3.25 6.52
CA THR A 410 20.01 4.43 7.20
C THR A 410 18.93 5.17 8.00
N PHE A 411 17.70 5.26 7.46
CA PHE A 411 16.59 5.96 8.09
C PHE A 411 15.64 5.08 8.89
N ASN A 412 15.92 3.78 9.01
CA ASN A 412 15.04 2.84 9.70
C ASN A 412 14.88 3.22 11.17
N GLY A 413 13.63 3.40 11.61
CA GLY A 413 13.32 3.77 12.99
C GLY A 413 13.85 5.16 13.40
N ASN A 414 14.00 6.10 12.45
CA ASN A 414 14.43 7.46 12.76
C ASN A 414 13.50 8.13 13.78
N PRO A 415 14.04 9.04 14.62
CA PRO A 415 13.28 9.61 15.75
C PRO A 415 12.04 10.38 15.31
N LEU A 416 12.06 11.05 14.16
CA LEU A 416 10.91 11.80 13.68
C LEU A 416 9.73 10.88 13.34
N ALA A 417 10.00 9.80 12.59
CA ALA A 417 9.01 8.81 12.23
C ALA A 417 8.48 8.05 13.47
N MET A 418 9.37 7.73 14.43
CA MET A 418 8.97 7.04 15.66
C MET A 418 8.09 7.91 16.56
N ALA A 419 8.39 9.21 16.68
CA ALA A 419 7.55 10.15 17.44
C ALA A 419 6.15 10.28 16.82
N ALA A 420 6.05 10.43 15.50
CA ALA A 420 4.78 10.48 14.79
C ALA A 420 3.99 9.17 14.93
N THR A 421 4.65 8.03 14.76
CA THR A 421 4.04 6.70 14.89
C THR A 421 3.55 6.46 16.31
N ARG A 422 4.31 6.84 17.34
CA ARG A 422 3.88 6.74 18.72
C ARG A 422 2.61 7.55 18.94
N ALA A 423 2.58 8.82 18.54
CA ALA A 423 1.39 9.66 18.67
C ALA A 423 0.19 9.07 17.89
N MET A 424 0.41 8.57 16.68
CA MET A 424 -0.63 7.89 15.88
C MET A 424 -1.23 6.71 16.64
N LEU A 425 -0.40 5.84 17.21
CA LEU A 425 -0.85 4.62 17.88
C LEU A 425 -1.49 4.89 19.24
N THR A 426 -0.97 5.87 20.02
CA THR A 426 -1.39 6.06 21.42
C THR A 426 -2.40 7.19 21.64
N GLU A 427 -2.46 8.16 20.72
CA GLU A 427 -3.29 9.37 20.90
C GLU A 427 -4.36 9.54 19.82
N VAL A 428 -4.14 8.98 18.62
CA VAL A 428 -5.06 9.12 17.49
C VAL A 428 -5.90 7.87 17.27
N ALA A 429 -5.27 6.70 17.13
CA ALA A 429 -5.94 5.44 16.85
C ALA A 429 -6.51 4.80 18.14
N THR A 430 -7.39 5.52 18.84
CA THR A 430 -8.04 5.11 20.08
C THR A 430 -9.32 4.32 19.83
N ASP A 431 -9.80 3.58 20.84
CA ASP A 431 -11.07 2.85 20.74
C ASP A 431 -12.26 3.78 20.46
N GLU A 432 -12.22 5.02 20.98
CA GLU A 432 -13.25 6.02 20.72
C GLU A 432 -13.22 6.46 19.24
N ALA A 433 -12.01 6.69 18.68
CA ALA A 433 -11.84 7.03 17.28
C ALA A 433 -12.42 5.92 16.38
N TYR A 434 -12.16 4.65 16.70
CA TYR A 434 -12.72 3.52 15.94
C TYR A 434 -14.24 3.40 16.07
N ARG A 435 -14.82 3.66 17.25
CA ARG A 435 -16.29 3.71 17.41
C ARG A 435 -16.90 4.80 16.56
N ARG A 436 -16.28 5.98 16.49
CA ARG A 436 -16.73 7.09 15.65
C ARG A 436 -16.63 6.75 14.16
N ILE A 437 -15.49 6.19 13.72
CA ILE A 437 -15.30 5.72 12.33
C ILE A 437 -16.39 4.71 11.96
N GLU A 438 -16.68 3.75 12.83
CA GLU A 438 -17.70 2.73 12.59
C GLU A 438 -19.09 3.35 12.40
N ALA A 439 -19.47 4.35 13.21
CA ALA A 439 -20.73 5.05 13.05
C ALA A 439 -20.81 5.81 11.70
N LEU A 440 -19.72 6.47 11.29
CA LEU A 440 -19.63 7.17 10.01
C LEU A 440 -19.63 6.19 8.83
N ARG A 441 -18.95 5.05 8.98
CA ARG A 441 -18.96 3.98 7.97
C ARG A 441 -20.37 3.45 7.72
N ARG A 442 -21.13 3.14 8.78
CA ARG A 442 -22.52 2.69 8.65
C ARG A 442 -23.34 3.74 7.91
N ARG A 443 -23.23 5.03 8.27
CA ARG A 443 -23.94 6.11 7.59
C ARG A 443 -23.58 6.20 6.10
N ALA A 444 -22.31 6.01 5.72
CA ALA A 444 -21.88 6.00 4.33
C ALA A 444 -22.49 4.81 3.56
N VAL A 445 -22.40 3.61 4.16
CA VAL A 445 -22.94 2.38 3.57
C VAL A 445 -24.46 2.45 3.40
N ASP A 446 -25.18 2.94 4.40
CA ASP A 446 -26.65 3.09 4.36
C ASP A 446 -27.06 4.05 3.23
N GLY A 447 -26.35 5.19 3.08
CA GLY A 447 -26.64 6.16 2.01
C GLY A 447 -26.35 5.61 0.62
N VAL A 448 -25.26 4.87 0.45
CA VAL A 448 -24.94 4.19 -0.83
C VAL A 448 -25.97 3.10 -1.13
N THR A 449 -26.33 2.29 -0.14
CA THR A 449 -27.35 1.22 -0.31
C THR A 449 -28.71 1.80 -0.71
N LEU A 450 -29.10 2.91 -0.09
CA LEU A 450 -30.31 3.63 -0.44
C LEU A 450 -30.28 4.10 -1.91
N ALA A 451 -29.20 4.73 -2.34
CA ALA A 451 -29.06 5.21 -3.71
C ALA A 451 -29.10 4.07 -4.75
N ILE A 452 -28.46 2.93 -4.44
CA ILE A 452 -28.51 1.72 -5.27
C ILE A 452 -29.96 1.22 -5.40
N ALA A 453 -30.69 1.13 -4.27
CA ALA A 453 -32.03 0.61 -4.24
C ALA A 453 -33.05 1.54 -4.93
N GLU A 454 -33.00 2.84 -4.65
CA GLU A 454 -33.97 3.82 -5.22
C GLU A 454 -33.82 3.97 -6.74
N HIS A 455 -32.61 3.82 -7.26
CA HIS A 455 -32.33 4.03 -8.68
C HIS A 455 -32.04 2.74 -9.46
N GLY A 456 -32.12 1.58 -8.82
CA GLY A 456 -31.92 0.28 -9.48
C GLY A 456 -30.53 0.11 -10.08
N LEU A 457 -29.49 0.66 -9.44
CA LEU A 457 -28.12 0.52 -9.93
C LEU A 457 -27.66 -0.94 -9.85
N ALA A 458 -27.02 -1.44 -10.91
CA ALA A 458 -26.36 -2.73 -10.91
C ALA A 458 -25.03 -2.65 -10.14
N ALA A 459 -25.12 -2.42 -8.83
CA ALA A 459 -23.96 -2.18 -7.96
C ALA A 459 -24.18 -2.79 -6.58
N SER A 460 -23.10 -2.94 -5.84
CA SER A 460 -23.08 -3.33 -4.43
C SER A 460 -22.08 -2.44 -3.66
N VAL A 461 -22.17 -2.45 -2.33
CA VAL A 461 -21.22 -1.75 -1.47
C VAL A 461 -20.52 -2.75 -0.57
N VAL A 462 -19.19 -2.64 -0.48
CA VAL A 462 -18.36 -3.45 0.41
C VAL A 462 -17.58 -2.50 1.33
N SER A 463 -17.47 -2.84 2.61
CA SER A 463 -16.74 -2.00 3.57
C SER A 463 -16.14 -2.81 4.71
N VAL A 464 -15.01 -2.36 5.23
CA VAL A 464 -14.36 -2.91 6.42
C VAL A 464 -13.59 -1.79 7.14
N GLY A 465 -13.80 -1.65 8.46
CA GLY A 465 -13.18 -0.61 9.25
C GLY A 465 -13.42 0.80 8.70
N ALA A 466 -12.36 1.52 8.41
CA ALA A 466 -12.42 2.89 7.86
C ALA A 466 -12.62 2.93 6.33
N LYS A 467 -12.60 1.79 5.65
CA LYS A 467 -12.60 1.70 4.19
C LYS A 467 -13.90 1.13 3.63
N GLY A 468 -14.20 1.53 2.40
CA GLY A 468 -15.27 0.93 1.61
C GLY A 468 -15.18 1.33 0.14
N CYS A 469 -15.92 0.63 -0.70
CA CYS A 469 -16.02 0.92 -2.13
C CYS A 469 -17.41 0.60 -2.66
N ILE A 470 -17.80 1.27 -3.74
CA ILE A 470 -18.94 0.90 -4.56
C ILE A 470 -18.42 0.00 -5.68
N VAL A 471 -18.94 -1.21 -5.74
CA VAL A 471 -18.62 -2.17 -6.78
C VAL A 471 -19.74 -2.15 -7.80
N PHE A 472 -19.48 -1.66 -9.02
CA PHE A 472 -20.45 -1.62 -10.11
C PHE A 472 -20.59 -3.02 -10.74
N ASN A 473 -21.03 -3.95 -9.90
CA ASN A 473 -21.39 -5.31 -10.22
C ASN A 473 -22.50 -5.74 -9.24
N PRO A 474 -23.62 -6.33 -9.72
CA PRO A 474 -24.70 -6.77 -8.84
C PRO A 474 -24.33 -7.98 -7.98
N GLN A 475 -23.29 -8.71 -8.34
CA GLN A 475 -22.78 -9.84 -7.57
C GLN A 475 -21.51 -9.49 -6.82
N PRO A 476 -21.30 -10.00 -5.60
CA PRO A 476 -20.06 -9.83 -4.87
C PRO A 476 -18.85 -10.37 -5.66
N VAL A 477 -17.79 -9.62 -5.67
CA VAL A 477 -16.50 -10.03 -6.23
C VAL A 477 -15.75 -10.85 -5.18
N ARG A 478 -15.29 -12.05 -5.55
CA ARG A 478 -14.63 -13.00 -4.64
C ARG A 478 -13.15 -13.21 -4.95
N ASP A 479 -12.70 -12.78 -6.13
CA ASP A 479 -11.33 -12.92 -6.61
C ASP A 479 -10.98 -11.82 -7.62
N PHE A 480 -9.73 -11.79 -8.04
CA PHE A 480 -9.26 -10.82 -9.01
C PHE A 480 -9.91 -10.97 -10.40
N ARG A 481 -10.27 -12.19 -10.83
CA ARG A 481 -10.88 -12.43 -12.14
C ARG A 481 -12.31 -11.91 -12.19
N GLY A 482 -13.06 -12.05 -11.10
CA GLY A 482 -14.33 -11.37 -10.94
C GLY A 482 -14.19 -9.84 -10.96
N PHE A 483 -13.16 -9.30 -10.32
CA PHE A 483 -12.86 -7.88 -10.37
C PHE A 483 -12.56 -7.39 -11.81
N LEU A 484 -11.87 -8.15 -12.64
CA LEU A 484 -11.58 -7.77 -14.02
C LEU A 484 -12.84 -7.56 -14.87
N THR A 485 -13.96 -8.18 -14.52
CA THR A 485 -15.24 -8.05 -15.26
C THR A 485 -15.96 -6.73 -15.04
N ILE A 486 -15.56 -5.93 -14.02
CA ILE A 486 -16.20 -4.66 -13.70
C ILE A 486 -15.87 -3.61 -14.78
N ASP A 487 -16.91 -2.92 -15.29
CA ASP A 487 -16.74 -1.79 -16.20
C ASP A 487 -16.24 -0.56 -15.43
N ASP A 488 -15.04 -0.10 -15.77
CA ASP A 488 -14.39 1.04 -15.12
C ASP A 488 -15.06 2.38 -15.41
N SER A 489 -15.86 2.48 -16.47
CA SER A 489 -16.54 3.71 -16.87
C SER A 489 -17.50 4.23 -15.80
N TYR A 490 -18.21 3.32 -15.09
CA TYR A 490 -19.08 3.69 -13.98
C TYR A 490 -18.30 4.26 -12.80
N SER A 491 -17.16 3.63 -12.47
CA SER A 491 -16.28 4.10 -11.40
C SER A 491 -15.70 5.47 -11.72
N HIS A 492 -15.28 5.71 -12.97
CA HIS A 492 -14.78 7.01 -13.43
C HIS A 492 -15.88 8.09 -13.39
N ALA A 493 -17.09 7.78 -13.85
CA ALA A 493 -18.21 8.71 -13.76
C ALA A 493 -18.55 9.07 -12.30
N HIS A 494 -18.62 8.06 -11.42
CA HIS A 494 -18.84 8.28 -9.98
C HIS A 494 -17.74 9.17 -9.38
N TRP A 495 -16.47 8.92 -9.70
CA TRP A 495 -15.34 9.74 -9.24
C TRP A 495 -15.51 11.22 -9.66
N LEU A 496 -15.87 11.47 -10.91
CA LEU A 496 -16.12 12.84 -11.41
C LEU A 496 -17.26 13.54 -10.67
N PHE A 497 -18.36 12.83 -10.39
CA PHE A 497 -19.48 13.39 -9.61
C PHE A 497 -19.04 13.73 -8.18
N GLN A 498 -18.29 12.87 -7.54
CA GLN A 498 -17.75 13.11 -6.20
C GLN A 498 -16.82 14.32 -6.20
N HIS A 499 -15.87 14.35 -7.13
CA HIS A 499 -14.92 15.45 -7.25
C HIS A 499 -15.60 16.80 -7.50
N ASN A 500 -16.49 16.87 -8.49
CA ASN A 500 -17.25 18.08 -8.81
C ASN A 500 -18.22 18.48 -7.69
N GLY A 501 -18.69 17.52 -6.90
CA GLY A 501 -19.49 17.73 -5.70
C GLY A 501 -18.66 18.05 -4.45
N GLY A 502 -17.33 18.21 -4.56
CA GLY A 502 -16.43 18.60 -3.47
C GLY A 502 -16.08 17.46 -2.52
N VAL A 503 -15.98 16.24 -3.04
CA VAL A 503 -15.44 15.08 -2.34
C VAL A 503 -14.28 14.49 -3.16
N PHE A 504 -13.12 14.37 -2.55
CA PHE A 504 -11.91 13.86 -3.19
C PHE A 504 -11.78 12.36 -2.95
N LEU A 505 -12.02 11.55 -3.99
CA LEU A 505 -11.78 10.11 -4.01
C LEU A 505 -10.50 9.77 -4.78
N PRO A 506 -9.92 8.57 -4.59
CA PRO A 506 -8.84 8.10 -5.45
C PRO A 506 -9.28 8.06 -6.93
N PRO A 507 -8.45 8.57 -7.87
CA PRO A 507 -8.83 8.65 -9.28
C PRO A 507 -8.73 7.30 -10.03
N TRP A 508 -8.35 6.21 -9.36
CA TRP A 508 -8.09 4.90 -9.96
C TRP A 508 -9.32 3.98 -10.02
N GLY A 509 -10.50 4.60 -10.14
CA GLY A 509 -11.72 3.90 -10.50
C GLY A 509 -12.08 2.74 -9.57
N LYS A 510 -12.31 1.58 -10.14
CA LYS A 510 -12.79 0.39 -9.43
C LYS A 510 -11.80 -0.23 -8.43
N SER A 511 -10.50 0.06 -8.54
CA SER A 511 -9.48 -0.60 -7.73
C SER A 511 -9.29 0.01 -6.35
N GLU A 512 -9.73 1.26 -6.13
CA GLU A 512 -9.47 2.00 -4.91
C GLU A 512 -10.72 2.20 -4.03
N GLN A 513 -10.49 2.48 -2.75
CA GLN A 513 -11.52 2.61 -1.73
C GLN A 513 -11.54 4.01 -1.15
N TRP A 514 -12.71 4.46 -0.64
CA TRP A 514 -12.72 5.60 0.27
C TRP A 514 -12.03 5.28 1.60
N LEU A 515 -11.58 6.33 2.28
CA LEU A 515 -11.07 6.27 3.65
C LEU A 515 -11.80 7.29 4.52
N ILE A 516 -12.38 6.85 5.62
CA ILE A 516 -12.93 7.70 6.67
C ILE A 516 -11.87 7.89 7.74
N SER A 517 -11.39 9.13 7.93
CA SER A 517 -10.40 9.46 8.96
C SER A 517 -11.07 9.76 10.30
N VAL A 518 -10.25 9.83 11.37
CA VAL A 518 -10.72 10.21 12.71
C VAL A 518 -11.24 11.65 12.78
N GLN A 519 -10.95 12.48 11.79
CA GLN A 519 -11.37 13.89 11.73
C GLN A 519 -12.62 14.13 10.86
N HIS A 520 -13.14 13.13 10.18
CA HIS A 520 -14.42 13.26 9.46
C HIS A 520 -15.59 13.43 10.42
N ASP A 521 -16.62 14.09 9.94
CA ASP A 521 -17.90 14.24 10.64
C ASP A 521 -19.10 13.76 9.80
N GLN A 522 -20.31 13.91 10.35
CA GLN A 522 -21.53 13.48 9.66
C GLN A 522 -21.81 14.31 8.40
N ALA A 523 -21.47 15.60 8.40
CA ALA A 523 -21.72 16.49 7.26
C ALA A 523 -20.84 16.08 6.05
N ASP A 524 -19.63 15.59 6.32
CA ASP A 524 -18.73 15.05 5.30
C ASP A 524 -19.34 13.82 4.62
N ILE A 525 -19.83 12.89 5.41
CA ILE A 525 -20.47 11.66 4.91
C ILE A 525 -21.78 11.98 4.18
N ASP A 526 -22.55 12.95 4.68
CA ASP A 526 -23.78 13.40 4.00
C ASP A 526 -23.49 14.04 2.65
N ARG A 527 -22.39 14.78 2.51
CA ARG A 527 -21.94 15.30 1.22
C ARG A 527 -21.61 14.19 0.24
N PHE A 528 -20.84 13.19 0.69
CA PHE A 528 -20.54 11.99 -0.11
C PHE A 528 -21.83 11.29 -0.56
N ASN A 529 -22.75 11.01 0.36
CA ASN A 529 -24.01 10.31 0.07
C ASN A 529 -24.92 11.11 -0.91
N ARG A 530 -25.01 12.44 -0.75
CA ARG A 530 -25.76 13.29 -1.72
C ARG A 530 -25.18 13.19 -3.12
N ASN A 531 -23.86 13.16 -3.25
CA ASN A 531 -23.21 13.02 -4.56
C ASN A 531 -23.48 11.64 -5.18
N VAL A 532 -23.47 10.56 -4.37
CA VAL A 532 -23.86 9.21 -4.83
C VAL A 532 -25.29 9.20 -5.33
N MET A 533 -26.21 9.78 -4.57
CA MET A 533 -27.64 9.89 -4.95
C MET A 533 -27.81 10.67 -6.26
N THR A 534 -27.11 11.80 -6.41
CA THR A 534 -27.12 12.59 -7.63
C THR A 534 -26.60 11.81 -8.83
N PHE A 535 -25.48 11.11 -8.66
CA PHE A 535 -24.92 10.23 -9.69
C PHE A 535 -25.90 9.12 -10.09
N ALA A 536 -26.48 8.43 -9.10
CA ALA A 536 -27.44 7.35 -9.32
C ALA A 536 -28.67 7.83 -10.10
N SER A 537 -29.23 8.99 -9.72
CA SER A 537 -30.40 9.58 -10.40
C SER A 537 -30.13 9.98 -11.86
N ARG A 538 -28.86 10.26 -12.22
CA ARG A 538 -28.47 10.58 -13.60
C ARG A 538 -28.31 9.34 -14.48
N LEU A 539 -28.14 8.16 -13.88
CA LEU A 539 -28.02 6.87 -14.59
C LEU A 539 -29.34 6.12 -14.72
N ALA A 540 -30.32 6.39 -13.84
CA ALA A 540 -31.66 5.82 -13.88
C ALA A 540 -32.49 6.42 -15.02
#